data_fb3357a5db283dc914a171ff8d08a6a3
#
_entry.id   fb3357a5db283dc914a171ff8d08a6a3
#
_cell.length_a   1.000
_cell.length_b   1.000
_cell.length_c   1.000
_cell.angle_alpha   90.00
_cell.angle_beta   90.00
_cell.angle_gamma   90.00
#
_symmetry.space_group_name_H-M   'P 1'
#
loop_
_entity.id
_entity.type
_entity.pdbx_description
1 polymer ?
#
loop_
_entity_poly.entity_id
_entity_poly.type
_entity_poly.pdbx_seq_one_letter_code
_entity_poly.pdbx_strand_id
1 'polypeptide(L)'
;MISGKILRDAIISGANNINNQRSRVDELNVFPVPDGDTGTNMGMTVGASVRELEALDDSCTVAEAAKTAASAMLRGARGNSGVITSLLFRGFSKALEGKKEADVADIVAALQKGVEGAYKAVMKPTEGTILTVARVASEKAAASDAADVPALWDVVMAAGQEALDDTPNLLPVLKKAGVVDAGGQGILIIFEGMGKVFHGEPIVAGGEAAPNKAKLSTENAGKGVFTDDLMKVEDIKNGYCTQFLINKYEGASAAKMRAFAEANGDSVVCIEDDDVINLHVHTADPGKILSEAIKYGYLTNFKIENMHEQFLARQKQGKSLEKQASAEKAPSQASEFVYAAVDPSRDYGFVAVAAGEGLKSVFTDLAADAVVSGGQTMNPSTEDILAAIQSVPAKTVFVLPNNKNIIMAAEQAEKLADRQVVVLPTRTVPMGITAMLNFDPSVNAETNTINMMAAADKVSTGLITYAARDSEYDGKRIRKGEIMALENGKIVSTSTDITKATYRLARGMCKKDSSFVTIISGCDVSDEDAEKVTEIVKAKCPNHVEVSHIRGGQPVYYYMISVE
;
A
#
# COMPACT_ATOMS: atom_id res chain seq x y z
N MET A 1 30.28 18.61 -6.18
CA MET A 1 30.03 17.43 -5.30
C MET A 1 28.99 17.80 -4.27
N ILE A 2 28.18 16.83 -3.84
CA ILE A 2 27.23 16.97 -2.74
C ILE A 2 27.61 16.02 -1.60
N SER A 3 27.38 16.46 -0.36
CA SER A 3 27.54 15.63 0.83
C SER A 3 26.29 14.81 1.13
N GLY A 4 26.40 13.83 2.02
CA GLY A 4 25.25 13.06 2.47
C GLY A 4 24.18 13.91 3.14
N LYS A 5 24.56 14.95 3.89
CA LYS A 5 23.62 15.94 4.43
C LYS A 5 22.78 16.60 3.33
N ILE A 6 23.42 17.07 2.25
CA ILE A 6 22.71 17.72 1.14
C ILE A 6 21.74 16.75 0.49
N LEU A 7 22.14 15.48 0.25
CA LEU A 7 21.26 14.48 -0.31
C LEU A 7 20.09 14.13 0.62
N ARG A 8 20.36 13.96 1.92
CA ARG A 8 19.35 13.76 2.97
C ARG A 8 18.31 14.87 2.95
N ASP A 9 18.78 16.10 3.03
CA ASP A 9 17.94 17.30 3.10
C ASP A 9 17.14 17.48 1.79
N ALA A 10 17.73 17.14 0.63
CA ALA A 10 17.07 17.15 -0.66
C ALA A 10 15.90 16.14 -0.71
N ILE A 11 16.11 14.91 -0.25
CA ILE A 11 15.04 13.89 -0.23
C ILE A 11 13.91 14.29 0.71
N ILE A 12 14.22 14.84 1.89
CA ILE A 12 13.21 15.39 2.84
C ILE A 12 12.41 16.52 2.16
N SER A 13 13.11 17.42 1.46
CA SER A 13 12.46 18.52 0.71
C SER A 13 11.53 18.00 -0.38
N GLY A 14 11.94 16.97 -1.13
CA GLY A 14 11.11 16.29 -2.12
C GLY A 14 9.86 15.66 -1.51
N ALA A 15 10.01 15.00 -0.35
CA ALA A 15 8.90 14.41 0.39
C ALA A 15 7.89 15.46 0.85
N ASN A 16 8.35 16.58 1.37
CA ASN A 16 7.48 17.68 1.79
C ASN A 16 6.78 18.30 0.58
N ASN A 17 7.48 18.49 -0.55
CA ASN A 17 6.92 19.11 -1.75
C ASN A 17 5.78 18.26 -2.35
N ILE A 18 5.96 16.94 -2.47
CA ILE A 18 4.88 16.06 -2.96
C ILE A 18 3.69 15.99 -1.99
N ASN A 19 3.94 15.97 -0.68
CA ASN A 19 2.86 15.99 0.32
C ASN A 19 2.04 17.27 0.27
N ASN A 20 2.68 18.42 0.04
CA ASN A 20 2.00 19.73 -0.10
C ASN A 20 1.14 19.79 -1.37
N GLN A 21 1.51 19.06 -2.43
CA GLN A 21 0.85 19.08 -3.73
C GLN A 21 0.09 17.79 -4.07
N ARG A 22 -0.07 16.85 -3.12
CA ARG A 22 -0.69 15.54 -3.36
C ARG A 22 -2.05 15.61 -4.02
N SER A 23 -2.93 16.52 -3.56
CA SER A 23 -4.28 16.69 -4.11
C SER A 23 -4.24 17.08 -5.60
N ARG A 24 -3.27 17.94 -6.00
CA ARG A 24 -3.08 18.30 -7.42
C ARG A 24 -2.69 17.09 -8.27
N VAL A 25 -1.85 16.19 -7.75
CA VAL A 25 -1.46 14.96 -8.45
C VAL A 25 -2.61 13.96 -8.47
N ASP A 26 -3.37 13.84 -7.37
CA ASP A 26 -4.56 12.99 -7.30
C ASP A 26 -5.63 13.43 -8.31
N GLU A 27 -5.77 14.74 -8.55
CA GLU A 27 -6.67 15.29 -9.58
C GLU A 27 -6.28 14.88 -11.01
N LEU A 28 -5.04 14.61 -11.31
CA LEU A 28 -4.59 14.11 -12.62
C LEU A 28 -4.89 12.62 -12.82
N ASN A 29 -4.98 11.85 -11.74
CA ASN A 29 -5.27 10.42 -11.78
C ASN A 29 -6.78 10.14 -11.66
N VAL A 30 -7.53 10.52 -12.67
CA VAL A 30 -8.99 10.57 -12.57
C VAL A 30 -9.72 9.56 -13.40
N PHE A 31 -9.00 8.83 -14.21
CA PHE A 31 -9.65 8.03 -15.22
C PHE A 31 -9.25 6.56 -15.11
N PRO A 32 -10.21 5.64 -15.29
CA PRO A 32 -11.65 5.84 -15.48
C PRO A 32 -12.45 5.83 -14.16
N VAL A 33 -11.86 5.45 -13.02
CA VAL A 33 -12.50 5.30 -11.70
C VAL A 33 -12.02 6.42 -10.77
N PRO A 34 -12.82 6.91 -9.83
CA PRO A 34 -12.41 7.92 -8.86
C PRO A 34 -11.50 7.31 -7.75
N ASP A 35 -10.46 6.63 -8.17
CA ASP A 35 -9.40 6.12 -7.28
C ASP A 35 -8.21 7.08 -7.17
N GLY A 36 -8.33 8.33 -7.71
CA GLY A 36 -7.32 9.39 -7.77
C GLY A 36 -6.42 9.49 -6.55
N ASP A 37 -5.52 8.54 -6.40
CA ASP A 37 -4.71 8.30 -5.21
C ASP A 37 -3.20 8.36 -5.48
N THR A 38 -2.79 8.68 -6.71
CA THR A 38 -1.37 8.68 -7.12
C THR A 38 -0.52 9.61 -6.27
N GLY A 39 -0.97 10.85 -6.05
CA GLY A 39 -0.27 11.83 -5.22
C GLY A 39 -0.22 11.38 -3.76
N THR A 40 -1.32 10.84 -3.25
CA THR A 40 -1.42 10.26 -1.91
C THR A 40 -0.46 9.08 -1.75
N ASN A 41 -0.45 8.12 -2.67
CA ASN A 41 0.45 6.96 -2.63
C ASN A 41 1.93 7.36 -2.71
N MET A 42 2.30 8.26 -3.62
CA MET A 42 3.67 8.75 -3.75
C MET A 42 4.10 9.55 -2.52
N GLY A 43 3.24 10.45 -2.01
CA GLY A 43 3.50 11.24 -0.82
C GLY A 43 3.71 10.38 0.42
N MET A 44 2.87 9.36 0.65
CA MET A 44 3.02 8.42 1.75
C MET A 44 4.29 7.57 1.61
N THR A 45 4.62 7.14 0.39
CA THR A 45 5.82 6.33 0.13
C THR A 45 7.10 7.11 0.41
N VAL A 46 7.25 8.32 -0.15
CA VAL A 46 8.46 9.13 0.07
C VAL A 46 8.48 9.66 1.50
N GLY A 47 7.33 10.04 2.06
CA GLY A 47 7.16 10.49 3.44
C GLY A 47 7.57 9.45 4.48
N ALA A 48 7.49 8.14 4.17
CA ALA A 48 7.96 7.08 5.07
C ALA A 48 9.46 7.20 5.40
N SER A 49 10.26 7.81 4.51
CA SER A 49 11.71 7.99 4.72
C SER A 49 12.08 9.18 5.61
N VAL A 50 11.19 10.16 5.78
CA VAL A 50 11.52 11.45 6.42
C VAL A 50 12.03 11.25 7.84
N ARG A 51 11.31 10.48 8.66
CA ARG A 51 11.69 10.25 10.07
C ARG A 51 13.06 9.57 10.20
N GLU A 52 13.35 8.59 9.34
CA GLU A 52 14.64 7.88 9.39
C GLU A 52 15.79 8.77 8.87
N LEU A 53 15.52 9.61 7.87
CA LEU A 53 16.48 10.58 7.36
C LEU A 53 16.77 11.69 8.39
N GLU A 54 15.75 12.23 9.07
CA GLU A 54 15.93 13.23 10.14
C GLU A 54 16.75 12.69 11.33
N ALA A 55 16.78 11.37 11.52
CA ALA A 55 17.58 10.72 12.56
C ALA A 55 19.07 10.58 12.19
N LEU A 56 19.46 10.77 10.93
CA LEU A 56 20.85 10.73 10.48
C LEU A 56 21.60 11.99 10.92
N ASP A 57 22.83 11.80 11.34
CA ASP A 57 23.75 12.89 11.67
C ASP A 57 24.15 13.70 10.41
N ASP A 58 24.54 14.97 10.59
CA ASP A 58 24.99 15.85 9.49
C ASP A 58 26.30 15.36 8.81
N SER A 59 27.03 14.46 9.44
CA SER A 59 28.22 13.79 8.88
C SER A 59 27.93 12.55 8.05
N CYS A 60 26.63 12.18 7.88
CA CYS A 60 26.26 11.01 7.09
C CYS A 60 26.81 11.07 5.66
N THR A 61 27.09 9.92 5.09
CA THR A 61 27.53 9.77 3.70
C THR A 61 26.35 9.78 2.73
N VAL A 62 26.61 10.04 1.44
CA VAL A 62 25.55 9.92 0.40
C VAL A 62 25.02 8.48 0.32
N ALA A 63 25.87 7.48 0.55
CA ALA A 63 25.49 6.08 0.60
C ALA A 63 24.47 5.80 1.73
N GLU A 64 24.75 6.30 2.94
CA GLU A 64 23.85 6.14 4.10
C GLU A 64 22.53 6.85 3.89
N ALA A 65 22.53 8.11 3.45
CA ALA A 65 21.33 8.87 3.17
C ALA A 65 20.44 8.17 2.10
N ALA A 66 21.07 7.74 0.98
CA ALA A 66 20.36 7.05 -0.10
C ALA A 66 19.82 5.68 0.34
N LYS A 67 20.59 4.89 1.10
CA LYS A 67 20.20 3.56 1.61
C LYS A 67 19.03 3.69 2.59
N THR A 68 19.11 4.62 3.52
CA THR A 68 18.05 4.88 4.51
C THR A 68 16.75 5.26 3.82
N ALA A 69 16.82 6.22 2.88
CA ALA A 69 15.64 6.63 2.11
C ALA A 69 15.01 5.47 1.33
N ALA A 70 15.84 4.74 0.56
CA ALA A 70 15.37 3.65 -0.28
C ALA A 70 14.72 2.52 0.53
N SER A 71 15.31 2.16 1.68
CA SER A 71 14.79 1.10 2.55
C SER A 71 13.45 1.49 3.16
N ALA A 72 13.33 2.71 3.68
CA ALA A 72 12.09 3.21 4.25
C ALA A 72 10.97 3.36 3.19
N MET A 73 11.31 3.90 2.01
CA MET A 73 10.35 4.01 0.89
C MET A 73 9.87 2.63 0.42
N LEU A 74 10.73 1.62 0.39
CA LEU A 74 10.35 0.26 -0.02
C LEU A 74 9.34 -0.35 0.94
N ARG A 75 9.54 -0.20 2.25
CA ARG A 75 8.60 -0.67 3.28
C ARG A 75 7.29 0.10 3.23
N GLY A 76 7.36 1.41 3.09
CA GLY A 76 6.19 2.29 3.02
C GLY A 76 5.51 2.38 1.65
N ALA A 77 5.97 1.64 0.62
CA ALA A 77 5.47 1.73 -0.74
C ALA A 77 3.98 1.35 -0.84
N ARG A 78 3.19 2.24 -1.47
CA ARG A 78 1.75 2.08 -1.65
C ARG A 78 1.34 2.26 -3.10
N GLY A 79 0.47 1.40 -3.58
CA GLY A 79 0.00 1.42 -4.97
C GLY A 79 1.14 1.26 -5.99
N ASN A 80 0.80 1.23 -7.26
CA ASN A 80 1.80 1.08 -8.33
C ASN A 80 2.77 2.28 -8.40
N SER A 81 2.25 3.50 -8.23
CA SER A 81 3.05 4.74 -8.27
C SER A 81 4.08 4.80 -7.15
N GLY A 82 3.67 4.43 -5.92
CA GLY A 82 4.58 4.38 -4.79
C GLY A 82 5.63 3.28 -4.93
N VAL A 83 5.24 2.08 -5.38
CA VAL A 83 6.21 0.98 -5.62
C VAL A 83 7.23 1.39 -6.68
N ILE A 84 6.80 1.96 -7.83
CA ILE A 84 7.73 2.41 -8.88
C ILE A 84 8.66 3.50 -8.33
N THR A 85 8.14 4.46 -7.56
CA THR A 85 8.95 5.50 -6.90
C THR A 85 10.00 4.89 -5.98
N SER A 86 9.62 3.93 -5.13
CA SER A 86 10.56 3.25 -4.23
C SER A 86 11.65 2.50 -4.98
N LEU A 87 11.34 1.91 -6.13
CA LEU A 87 12.29 1.18 -6.99
C LEU A 87 13.27 2.12 -7.68
N LEU A 88 12.82 3.33 -8.11
CA LEU A 88 13.71 4.38 -8.63
C LEU A 88 14.74 4.77 -7.57
N PHE A 89 14.31 5.05 -6.33
CA PHE A 89 15.21 5.39 -5.23
C PHE A 89 16.10 4.21 -4.80
N ARG A 90 15.62 2.98 -4.89
CA ARG A 90 16.43 1.78 -4.59
C ARG A 90 17.57 1.61 -5.59
N GLY A 91 17.32 1.77 -6.89
CA GLY A 91 18.36 1.72 -7.91
C GLY A 91 19.36 2.87 -7.75
N PHE A 92 18.86 4.09 -7.46
CA PHE A 92 19.66 5.27 -7.14
C PHE A 92 20.61 5.00 -5.96
N SER A 93 20.11 4.44 -4.87
CA SER A 93 20.91 4.08 -3.70
C SER A 93 22.03 3.08 -4.02
N LYS A 94 21.72 2.04 -4.83
CA LYS A 94 22.71 1.03 -5.22
C LYS A 94 23.91 1.60 -5.99
N ALA A 95 23.71 2.64 -6.80
CA ALA A 95 24.79 3.28 -7.52
C ALA A 95 25.69 4.14 -6.62
N LEU A 96 25.18 4.60 -5.48
CA LEU A 96 25.90 5.39 -4.50
C LEU A 96 26.55 4.56 -3.38
N GLU A 97 26.46 3.24 -3.43
CA GLU A 97 27.00 2.34 -2.42
C GLU A 97 28.51 2.58 -2.21
N GLY A 98 28.92 2.72 -0.94
CA GLY A 98 30.30 2.98 -0.54
C GLY A 98 30.80 4.42 -0.76
N LYS A 99 29.99 5.32 -1.31
CA LYS A 99 30.38 6.71 -1.57
C LYS A 99 30.14 7.61 -0.37
N LYS A 100 31.11 8.45 -0.04
CA LYS A 100 30.98 9.48 1.02
C LYS A 100 30.29 10.72 0.50
N GLU A 101 30.70 11.18 -0.67
CA GLU A 101 30.14 12.32 -1.41
C GLU A 101 29.85 11.87 -2.84
N ALA A 102 29.02 12.60 -3.57
CA ALA A 102 28.69 12.31 -4.96
C ALA A 102 28.99 13.52 -5.86
N ASP A 103 29.59 13.25 -6.99
CA ASP A 103 29.78 14.22 -8.07
C ASP A 103 28.67 14.08 -9.15
N VAL A 104 28.81 14.85 -10.24
CA VAL A 104 27.87 14.82 -11.37
C VAL A 104 27.76 13.43 -11.98
N ALA A 105 28.89 12.75 -12.18
CA ALA A 105 28.91 11.43 -12.79
C ALA A 105 28.25 10.38 -11.91
N ASP A 106 28.43 10.48 -10.59
CA ASP A 106 27.78 9.62 -9.60
C ASP A 106 26.27 9.78 -9.60
N ILE A 107 25.76 11.02 -9.65
CA ILE A 107 24.33 11.30 -9.71
C ILE A 107 23.71 10.82 -11.02
N VAL A 108 24.40 11.02 -12.15
CA VAL A 108 23.96 10.46 -13.45
C VAL A 108 23.84 8.95 -13.39
N ALA A 109 24.89 8.27 -12.88
CA ALA A 109 24.87 6.81 -12.72
C ALA A 109 23.74 6.34 -11.79
N ALA A 110 23.46 7.11 -10.73
CA ALA A 110 22.40 6.83 -9.78
C ALA A 110 21.00 6.95 -10.44
N LEU A 111 20.76 7.99 -11.22
CA LEU A 111 19.51 8.16 -11.98
C LEU A 111 19.30 7.00 -12.99
N GLN A 112 20.35 6.66 -13.77
CA GLN A 112 20.30 5.55 -14.72
C GLN A 112 20.00 4.21 -14.05
N LYS A 113 20.66 3.93 -12.91
CA LYS A 113 20.45 2.70 -12.14
C LYS A 113 19.05 2.63 -11.52
N GLY A 114 18.50 3.78 -11.12
CA GLY A 114 17.12 3.91 -10.67
C GLY A 114 16.13 3.50 -11.77
N VAL A 115 16.29 4.08 -12.95
CA VAL A 115 15.44 3.77 -14.12
C VAL A 115 15.57 2.29 -14.52
N GLU A 116 16.78 1.75 -14.61
CA GLU A 116 17.01 0.33 -14.91
C GLU A 116 16.27 -0.58 -13.93
N GLY A 117 16.35 -0.27 -12.64
CA GLY A 117 15.71 -1.02 -11.57
C GLY A 117 14.17 -1.00 -11.67
N ALA A 118 13.60 0.15 -11.96
CA ALA A 118 12.16 0.31 -12.12
C ALA A 118 11.63 -0.42 -13.36
N TYR A 119 12.28 -0.28 -14.51
CA TYR A 119 11.89 -0.99 -15.75
C TYR A 119 11.96 -2.51 -15.61
N LYS A 120 12.96 -3.04 -14.90
CA LYS A 120 13.09 -4.49 -14.67
C LYS A 120 11.99 -5.06 -13.77
N ALA A 121 11.48 -4.26 -12.86
CA ALA A 121 10.48 -4.72 -11.90
C ALA A 121 9.06 -4.67 -12.46
N VAL A 122 8.79 -3.83 -13.46
CA VAL A 122 7.48 -3.72 -14.09
C VAL A 122 7.37 -4.74 -15.22
N MET A 123 6.49 -5.74 -15.09
CA MET A 123 6.35 -6.82 -16.08
C MET A 123 6.02 -6.33 -17.49
N LYS A 124 5.26 -5.24 -17.63
CA LYS A 124 4.89 -4.62 -18.90
C LYS A 124 5.06 -3.10 -18.80
N PRO A 125 6.29 -2.57 -18.93
CA PRO A 125 6.52 -1.14 -18.92
C PRO A 125 5.68 -0.45 -20.03
N THR A 126 4.98 0.62 -19.64
CA THR A 126 4.14 1.39 -20.56
C THR A 126 4.76 2.77 -20.74
N GLU A 127 5.00 3.17 -22.00
CA GLU A 127 5.46 4.51 -22.32
C GLU A 127 4.34 5.53 -22.16
N GLY A 128 4.70 6.79 -21.90
CA GLY A 128 3.77 7.85 -21.52
C GLY A 128 3.40 7.86 -20.04
N THR A 129 4.25 7.28 -19.17
CA THR A 129 4.05 7.17 -17.72
C THR A 129 5.27 7.70 -16.95
N ILE A 130 5.21 7.64 -15.61
CA ILE A 130 6.34 7.94 -14.70
C ILE A 130 7.66 7.33 -15.17
N LEU A 131 7.61 6.12 -15.75
CA LEU A 131 8.81 5.45 -16.27
C LEU A 131 9.45 6.22 -17.44
N THR A 132 8.63 6.73 -18.35
CA THR A 132 9.09 7.54 -19.50
C THR A 132 9.72 8.84 -19.01
N VAL A 133 9.05 9.55 -18.10
CA VAL A 133 9.55 10.81 -17.54
C VAL A 133 10.90 10.61 -16.84
N ALA A 134 11.01 9.61 -15.98
CA ALA A 134 12.26 9.29 -15.30
C ALA A 134 13.38 8.88 -16.28
N ARG A 135 13.07 8.08 -17.30
CA ARG A 135 14.02 7.63 -18.32
C ARG A 135 14.56 8.79 -19.15
N VAL A 136 13.67 9.62 -19.70
CA VAL A 136 14.08 10.75 -20.56
C VAL A 136 14.91 11.76 -19.76
N ALA A 137 14.50 12.07 -18.51
CA ALA A 137 15.28 12.93 -17.62
C ALA A 137 16.69 12.37 -17.36
N SER A 138 16.81 11.06 -17.12
CA SER A 138 18.08 10.37 -16.89
C SER A 138 18.96 10.33 -18.13
N GLU A 139 18.40 10.06 -19.32
CA GLU A 139 19.12 10.03 -20.60
C GLU A 139 19.69 11.42 -20.96
N LYS A 140 18.91 12.48 -20.76
CA LYS A 140 19.35 13.86 -21.02
C LYS A 140 20.40 14.32 -20.00
N ALA A 141 20.25 13.93 -18.72
CA ALA A 141 21.27 14.15 -17.71
C ALA A 141 22.60 13.52 -18.10
N ALA A 142 22.58 12.27 -18.59
CA ALA A 142 23.77 11.55 -19.03
C ALA A 142 24.43 12.15 -20.28
N ALA A 143 23.67 12.82 -21.13
CA ALA A 143 24.16 13.50 -22.34
C ALA A 143 24.57 14.96 -22.10
N SER A 144 24.46 15.47 -20.86
CA SER A 144 24.77 16.87 -20.52
C SER A 144 26.23 17.04 -20.10
N ASP A 145 26.77 18.24 -20.36
CA ASP A 145 28.08 18.69 -19.87
C ASP A 145 27.93 19.55 -18.60
N ALA A 146 26.98 19.22 -17.71
CA ALA A 146 26.71 19.98 -16.50
C ALA A 146 27.96 20.05 -15.60
N ALA A 147 28.32 21.26 -15.18
CA ALA A 147 29.53 21.49 -14.40
C ALA A 147 29.41 21.05 -12.93
N ASP A 148 28.21 21.05 -12.39
CA ASP A 148 27.90 20.72 -11.01
C ASP A 148 26.50 20.08 -10.87
N VAL A 149 26.16 19.63 -9.66
CA VAL A 149 24.88 18.95 -9.40
C VAL A 149 23.66 19.88 -9.56
N PRO A 150 23.67 21.15 -9.12
CA PRO A 150 22.59 22.09 -9.43
C PRO A 150 22.31 22.20 -10.93
N ALA A 151 23.34 22.49 -11.74
CA ALA A 151 23.17 22.59 -13.20
C ALA A 151 22.69 21.27 -13.85
N LEU A 152 23.19 20.11 -13.36
CA LEU A 152 22.67 18.81 -13.78
C LEU A 152 21.18 18.66 -13.45
N TRP A 153 20.76 19.10 -12.29
CA TRP A 153 19.38 18.98 -11.85
C TRP A 153 18.42 19.87 -12.66
N ASP A 154 18.90 21.04 -13.12
CA ASP A 154 18.15 21.87 -14.08
C ASP A 154 17.89 21.13 -15.40
N VAL A 155 18.88 20.37 -15.90
CA VAL A 155 18.72 19.51 -17.08
C VAL A 155 17.69 18.40 -16.81
N VAL A 156 17.77 17.74 -15.65
CA VAL A 156 16.83 16.70 -15.22
C VAL A 156 15.39 17.25 -15.22
N MET A 157 15.20 18.43 -14.61
CA MET A 157 13.87 19.06 -14.51
C MET A 157 13.33 19.48 -15.87
N ALA A 158 14.15 20.13 -16.70
CA ALA A 158 13.72 20.58 -18.04
C ALA A 158 13.34 19.40 -18.93
N ALA A 159 14.18 18.37 -18.98
CA ALA A 159 13.93 17.18 -19.80
C ALA A 159 12.75 16.34 -19.26
N GLY A 160 12.61 16.27 -17.95
CA GLY A 160 11.47 15.61 -17.33
C GLY A 160 10.15 16.33 -17.62
N GLN A 161 10.13 17.67 -17.61
CA GLN A 161 8.94 18.45 -17.94
C GLN A 161 8.57 18.27 -19.42
N GLU A 162 9.53 18.31 -20.34
CA GLU A 162 9.28 18.04 -21.76
C GLU A 162 8.66 16.65 -21.97
N ALA A 163 9.22 15.63 -21.31
CA ALA A 163 8.70 14.26 -21.37
C ALA A 163 7.30 14.14 -20.75
N LEU A 164 7.01 14.86 -19.65
CA LEU A 164 5.70 14.89 -19.03
C LEU A 164 4.66 15.49 -19.98
N ASP A 165 4.98 16.63 -20.60
CA ASP A 165 4.09 17.31 -21.53
C ASP A 165 3.77 16.46 -22.77
N ASP A 166 4.68 15.53 -23.14
CA ASP A 166 4.50 14.60 -24.27
C ASP A 166 3.73 13.31 -23.89
N THR A 167 3.51 13.03 -22.59
CA THR A 167 2.80 11.81 -22.14
C THR A 167 1.43 11.61 -22.80
N PRO A 168 0.60 12.66 -23.07
CA PRO A 168 -0.67 12.49 -23.77
C PRO A 168 -0.53 12.01 -25.22
N ASN A 169 0.60 12.28 -25.87
CA ASN A 169 0.85 11.80 -27.23
C ASN A 169 1.28 10.33 -27.25
N LEU A 170 1.93 9.86 -26.19
CA LEU A 170 2.37 8.47 -26.04
C LEU A 170 1.25 7.56 -25.52
N LEU A 171 0.35 8.09 -24.68
CA LEU A 171 -0.72 7.32 -24.06
C LEU A 171 -2.11 7.90 -24.39
N PRO A 172 -2.84 7.28 -25.35
CA PRO A 172 -4.09 7.84 -25.87
C PRO A 172 -5.17 8.12 -24.80
N VAL A 173 -5.17 7.41 -23.68
CA VAL A 173 -6.10 7.64 -22.58
C VAL A 173 -5.88 9.01 -21.92
N LEU A 174 -4.63 9.44 -21.77
CA LEU A 174 -4.30 10.75 -21.22
C LEU A 174 -4.71 11.87 -22.18
N LYS A 175 -4.49 11.66 -23.49
CA LYS A 175 -4.93 12.61 -24.53
C LYS A 175 -6.44 12.81 -24.53
N LYS A 176 -7.20 11.72 -24.39
CA LYS A 176 -8.67 11.77 -24.30
C LYS A 176 -9.15 12.48 -23.04
N ALA A 177 -8.44 12.30 -21.93
CA ALA A 177 -8.76 12.95 -20.66
C ALA A 177 -8.27 14.41 -20.57
N GLY A 178 -7.42 14.87 -21.51
CA GLY A 178 -6.84 16.22 -21.50
C GLY A 178 -5.89 16.47 -20.32
N VAL A 179 -5.20 15.41 -19.84
CA VAL A 179 -4.29 15.48 -18.69
C VAL A 179 -2.94 14.85 -19.04
N VAL A 180 -1.90 15.20 -18.27
CA VAL A 180 -0.59 14.52 -18.27
C VAL A 180 -0.60 13.33 -17.32
N ASP A 181 0.45 12.50 -17.36
CA ASP A 181 0.58 11.37 -16.43
C ASP A 181 0.75 11.84 -14.98
N ALA A 182 -0.13 11.36 -14.11
CA ALA A 182 -0.12 11.71 -12.69
C ALA A 182 1.18 11.26 -11.98
N GLY A 183 1.68 10.07 -12.28
CA GLY A 183 2.93 9.56 -11.74
C GLY A 183 4.15 10.35 -12.19
N GLY A 184 4.19 10.73 -13.48
CA GLY A 184 5.20 11.63 -14.04
C GLY A 184 5.18 13.01 -13.42
N GLN A 185 4.00 13.59 -13.21
CA GLN A 185 3.86 14.86 -12.47
C GLN A 185 4.36 14.71 -11.04
N GLY A 186 4.02 13.61 -10.37
CA GLY A 186 4.42 13.35 -8.98
C GLY A 186 5.94 13.23 -8.83
N ILE A 187 6.64 12.52 -9.73
CA ILE A 187 8.11 12.41 -9.64
C ILE A 187 8.79 13.74 -9.91
N LEU A 188 8.28 14.58 -10.81
CA LEU A 188 8.83 15.92 -11.02
C LEU A 188 8.61 16.85 -9.84
N ILE A 189 7.50 16.76 -9.13
CA ILE A 189 7.28 17.51 -7.88
C ILE A 189 8.27 17.09 -6.80
N ILE A 190 8.58 15.78 -6.69
CA ILE A 190 9.64 15.30 -5.79
C ILE A 190 10.99 15.88 -6.20
N PHE A 191 11.34 15.80 -7.48
CA PHE A 191 12.61 16.32 -8.01
C PHE A 191 12.72 17.85 -7.88
N GLU A 192 11.63 18.59 -8.04
CA GLU A 192 11.58 20.03 -7.79
C GLU A 192 11.97 20.35 -6.33
N GLY A 193 11.36 19.63 -5.37
CA GLY A 193 11.70 19.78 -3.96
C GLY A 193 13.17 19.47 -3.67
N MET A 194 13.73 18.43 -4.30
CA MET A 194 15.16 18.08 -4.21
C MET A 194 16.03 19.17 -4.83
N GLY A 195 15.66 19.69 -5.99
CA GLY A 195 16.39 20.72 -6.72
C GLY A 195 16.59 21.99 -5.90
N LYS A 196 15.59 22.42 -5.13
CA LYS A 196 15.72 23.57 -4.23
C LYS A 196 16.90 23.46 -3.29
N VAL A 197 17.08 22.31 -2.66
CA VAL A 197 18.20 22.05 -1.75
C VAL A 197 19.53 21.96 -2.51
N PHE A 198 19.55 21.38 -3.69
CA PHE A 198 20.78 21.36 -4.52
C PHE A 198 21.22 22.77 -4.93
N HIS A 199 20.27 23.70 -5.12
CA HIS A 199 20.57 25.12 -5.37
C HIS A 199 20.86 25.92 -4.09
N GLY A 200 20.94 25.26 -2.92
CA GLY A 200 21.25 25.91 -1.65
C GLY A 200 20.05 26.58 -0.97
N GLU A 201 18.85 26.36 -1.46
CA GLU A 201 17.62 26.83 -0.81
C GLU A 201 17.30 25.94 0.42
N PRO A 202 16.52 26.46 1.39
CA PRO A 202 16.08 25.68 2.53
C PRO A 202 15.13 24.54 2.11
N ILE A 203 15.07 23.49 2.94
CA ILE A 203 14.11 22.41 2.80
C ILE A 203 12.71 22.99 2.69
N VAL A 204 11.93 22.54 1.73
CA VAL A 204 10.51 22.91 1.58
C VAL A 204 9.78 22.64 2.90
N ALA A 205 9.13 23.67 3.45
CA ALA A 205 8.38 23.49 4.69
C ALA A 205 7.26 22.47 4.48
N GLY A 206 7.11 21.52 5.38
CA GLY A 206 5.94 20.65 5.41
C GLY A 206 4.71 21.48 5.71
N GLY A 207 3.66 21.42 4.87
CA GLY A 207 2.39 22.10 5.13
C GLY A 207 1.70 21.50 6.36
N GLU A 208 0.82 22.25 7.03
CA GLU A 208 0.05 21.80 8.20
C GLU A 208 -0.90 20.61 7.92
N ALA A 209 -0.96 20.12 6.68
CA ALA A 209 -1.67 18.91 6.28
C ALA A 209 -0.81 17.64 6.33
N ALA A 210 0.43 17.70 6.84
CA ALA A 210 1.18 16.50 7.19
C ALA A 210 0.63 15.95 8.52
N PRO A 211 -0.03 14.78 8.54
CA PRO A 211 -0.47 14.17 9.79
C PRO A 211 0.70 13.46 10.47
N ASN A 212 1.81 14.14 10.74
CA ASN A 212 2.90 13.57 11.53
C ASN A 212 3.80 14.62 12.23
N LYS A 213 3.24 15.77 12.63
CA LYS A 213 3.63 16.32 13.92
C LYS A 213 2.63 15.85 14.96
N ALA A 214 2.49 14.54 15.10
CA ALA A 214 2.18 14.02 16.40
C ALA A 214 3.39 14.34 17.29
N LYS A 215 3.38 15.55 17.95
CA LYS A 215 3.79 15.54 19.35
C LYS A 215 3.18 14.24 19.85
N LEU A 216 4.00 13.33 20.35
CA LEU A 216 3.54 12.33 21.29
C LEU A 216 2.92 13.07 22.50
N SER A 217 1.72 13.60 22.33
CA SER A 217 0.76 13.66 23.38
C SER A 217 0.25 12.24 23.49
N THR A 218 0.49 11.64 24.62
CA THR A 218 0.05 10.33 25.11
C THR A 218 -1.47 10.14 25.05
N GLU A 219 -2.20 10.80 24.15
CA GLU A 219 -3.67 10.87 24.15
C GLU A 219 -4.36 10.18 22.96
N ASN A 220 -3.65 9.59 21.99
CA ASN A 220 -4.31 8.98 20.84
C ASN A 220 -3.75 7.61 20.39
N ALA A 221 -3.19 6.82 21.31
CA ALA A 221 -2.97 5.40 21.07
C ALA A 221 -4.22 4.64 21.53
N GLY A 222 -5.05 4.20 20.60
CA GLY A 222 -6.02 3.14 20.86
C GLY A 222 -7.50 3.52 20.82
N LYS A 223 -8.07 3.48 19.65
CA LYS A 223 -9.49 3.13 19.46
C LYS A 223 -9.58 1.87 18.59
N GLY A 224 -9.22 0.74 19.19
CA GLY A 224 -9.71 -0.55 18.77
C GLY A 224 -11.06 -0.78 19.44
N VAL A 225 -12.09 -1.05 18.70
CA VAL A 225 -13.38 -1.50 19.21
C VAL A 225 -13.19 -2.89 19.79
N PHE A 226 -13.07 -2.97 21.11
CA PHE A 226 -13.28 -4.24 21.82
C PHE A 226 -14.74 -4.26 22.27
N THR A 227 -15.48 -5.25 21.83
CA THR A 227 -16.76 -5.62 22.40
C THR A 227 -16.55 -6.01 23.87
N ASP A 228 -17.25 -5.35 24.75
CA ASP A 228 -17.04 -5.16 26.19
C ASP A 228 -17.41 -6.39 27.05
N ASP A 229 -17.25 -7.65 26.59
CA ASP A 229 -17.80 -8.78 27.38
C ASP A 229 -16.88 -9.99 27.64
N LEU A 230 -15.61 -10.02 27.26
CA LEU A 230 -14.83 -11.26 27.42
C LEU A 230 -13.39 -11.18 27.95
N MET A 231 -12.81 -10.02 28.26
CA MET A 231 -11.47 -9.96 28.87
C MET A 231 -11.46 -9.12 30.17
N LYS A 232 -10.97 -9.71 31.26
CA LYS A 232 -10.68 -9.02 32.51
C LYS A 232 -9.20 -8.65 32.58
N VAL A 233 -8.85 -7.57 33.31
CA VAL A 233 -7.44 -7.17 33.56
C VAL A 233 -6.59 -8.34 34.07
N GLU A 234 -7.19 -9.27 34.78
CA GLU A 234 -6.58 -10.46 35.37
C GLU A 234 -6.16 -11.50 34.32
N ASP A 235 -6.64 -11.39 33.05
CA ASP A 235 -6.34 -12.31 31.96
C ASP A 235 -5.05 -11.92 31.20
N ILE A 236 -4.51 -10.71 31.42
CA ILE A 236 -3.28 -10.24 30.80
C ILE A 236 -2.07 -10.79 31.57
N LYS A 237 -1.55 -11.93 31.16
CA LYS A 237 -0.40 -12.58 31.80
C LYS A 237 0.92 -11.84 31.58
N ASN A 238 1.14 -11.30 30.39
CA ASN A 238 2.34 -10.60 29.98
C ASN A 238 2.05 -9.10 29.84
N GLY A 239 2.08 -8.38 30.95
CA GLY A 239 1.54 -7.03 31.08
C GLY A 239 2.38 -5.90 30.49
N TYR A 240 3.56 -6.17 29.89
CA TYR A 240 4.43 -5.16 29.31
C TYR A 240 4.72 -5.42 27.84
N CYS A 241 4.33 -4.47 26.99
CA CYS A 241 4.80 -4.39 25.59
C CYS A 241 6.21 -3.81 25.58
N THR A 242 7.19 -4.60 25.18
CA THR A 242 8.63 -4.24 25.23
C THR A 242 9.22 -4.31 23.84
N GLN A 243 9.72 -3.19 23.32
CA GLN A 243 10.34 -3.08 22.01
C GLN A 243 11.66 -2.31 22.10
N PHE A 244 12.69 -2.76 21.38
CA PHE A 244 13.98 -2.07 21.27
C PHE A 244 14.81 -2.64 20.09
N LEU A 245 15.87 -1.91 19.74
CA LEU A 245 16.85 -2.35 18.77
C LEU A 245 18.11 -2.85 19.48
N ILE A 246 18.69 -3.96 19.01
CA ILE A 246 19.96 -4.50 19.43
C ILE A 246 20.96 -4.24 18.30
N ASN A 247 21.91 -3.32 18.49
CA ASN A 247 23.00 -3.13 17.55
C ASN A 247 24.03 -4.25 17.81
N LYS A 248 24.15 -5.18 16.88
CA LYS A 248 24.79 -6.48 17.05
C LYS A 248 26.27 -6.39 17.37
N TYR A 249 26.74 -7.22 18.28
CA TYR A 249 28.16 -7.58 18.36
C TYR A 249 28.48 -8.62 17.28
N GLU A 250 29.74 -8.69 16.86
CA GLU A 250 30.21 -9.66 15.88
C GLU A 250 29.87 -11.10 16.33
N GLY A 251 29.17 -11.85 15.46
CA GLY A 251 28.73 -13.22 15.75
C GLY A 251 27.43 -13.35 16.57
N ALA A 252 26.74 -12.24 16.88
CA ALA A 252 25.43 -12.28 17.51
C ALA A 252 24.37 -12.87 16.57
N SER A 253 23.44 -13.67 17.12
CA SER A 253 22.39 -14.35 16.35
C SER A 253 21.00 -14.03 16.88
N ALA A 254 20.15 -13.50 16.02
CA ALA A 254 18.74 -13.24 16.33
C ALA A 254 17.97 -14.50 16.73
N ALA A 255 18.31 -15.66 16.18
CA ALA A 255 17.62 -16.91 16.49
C ALA A 255 17.68 -17.30 17.97
N LYS A 256 18.83 -17.07 18.64
CA LYS A 256 18.97 -17.32 20.08
C LYS A 256 18.19 -16.30 20.92
N MET A 257 18.22 -15.02 20.51
CA MET A 257 17.46 -13.98 21.18
C MET A 257 15.95 -14.21 21.02
N ARG A 258 15.50 -14.62 19.84
CA ARG A 258 14.10 -14.99 19.58
C ARG A 258 13.66 -16.14 20.49
N ALA A 259 14.39 -17.24 20.51
CA ALA A 259 14.05 -18.39 21.37
C ALA A 259 13.98 -18.02 22.86
N PHE A 260 14.83 -17.11 23.31
CA PHE A 260 14.78 -16.62 24.70
C PHE A 260 13.53 -15.75 24.94
N ALA A 261 13.19 -14.88 24.01
CA ALA A 261 12.02 -14.01 24.10
C ALA A 261 10.71 -14.85 24.10
N GLU A 262 10.62 -15.87 23.24
CA GLU A 262 9.48 -16.79 23.17
C GLU A 262 9.30 -17.62 24.46
N ALA A 263 10.40 -17.97 25.13
CA ALA A 263 10.35 -18.68 26.41
C ALA A 263 9.93 -17.77 27.61
N ASN A 264 9.98 -16.44 27.46
CA ASN A 264 9.74 -15.49 28.55
C ASN A 264 8.68 -14.42 28.22
N GLY A 265 7.91 -14.62 27.16
CA GLY A 265 6.85 -13.73 26.74
C GLY A 265 6.00 -14.32 25.65
N ASP A 266 5.08 -13.53 25.13
CA ASP A 266 4.29 -13.82 23.93
C ASP A 266 4.37 -12.65 22.94
N SER A 267 3.73 -12.78 21.78
CA SER A 267 3.71 -11.75 20.73
C SER A 267 5.13 -11.32 20.32
N VAL A 268 6.05 -12.30 20.21
CA VAL A 268 7.46 -12.04 19.93
C VAL A 268 7.68 -11.77 18.45
N VAL A 269 8.18 -10.57 18.13
CA VAL A 269 8.71 -10.21 16.81
C VAL A 269 10.20 -9.96 16.94
N CYS A 270 11.03 -10.74 16.23
CA CYS A 270 12.47 -10.63 16.25
C CYS A 270 13.00 -10.65 14.82
N ILE A 271 13.36 -9.48 14.30
CA ILE A 271 13.80 -9.27 12.92
C ILE A 271 15.29 -8.96 12.93
N GLU A 272 16.07 -9.68 12.12
CA GLU A 272 17.50 -9.47 11.95
C GLU A 272 17.78 -8.74 10.64
N ASP A 273 18.55 -7.66 10.73
CA ASP A 273 19.17 -6.98 9.61
C ASP A 273 20.69 -7.06 9.75
N ASP A 274 21.46 -6.56 8.79
CA ASP A 274 22.92 -6.72 8.72
C ASP A 274 23.60 -6.43 10.07
N ASP A 275 23.31 -5.28 10.69
CA ASP A 275 23.94 -4.81 11.93
C ASP A 275 23.00 -4.70 13.12
N VAL A 276 21.69 -4.99 12.95
CA VAL A 276 20.66 -4.70 13.95
C VAL A 276 19.68 -5.86 14.09
N ILE A 277 19.25 -6.16 15.34
CA ILE A 277 18.09 -6.99 15.62
C ILE A 277 17.00 -6.09 16.20
N ASN A 278 15.83 -6.05 15.58
CA ASN A 278 14.63 -5.42 16.13
C ASN A 278 13.85 -6.46 16.92
N LEU A 279 13.66 -6.22 18.23
CA LEU A 279 12.90 -7.10 19.10
C LEU A 279 11.66 -6.40 19.64
N HIS A 280 10.53 -7.07 19.48
CA HIS A 280 9.28 -6.76 20.18
C HIS A 280 8.80 -8.00 20.92
N VAL A 281 8.35 -7.86 22.17
CA VAL A 281 7.83 -8.94 23.00
C VAL A 281 6.83 -8.43 24.02
N HIS A 282 5.75 -9.16 24.25
CA HIS A 282 4.91 -8.97 25.41
C HIS A 282 5.41 -9.88 26.53
N THR A 283 5.78 -9.30 27.66
CA THR A 283 6.40 -10.04 28.78
C THR A 283 5.89 -9.56 30.13
N ALA A 284 5.96 -10.42 31.13
CA ALA A 284 5.73 -10.04 32.53
C ALA A 284 6.97 -9.37 33.15
N ASP A 285 8.17 -9.58 32.56
CA ASP A 285 9.43 -9.06 33.08
C ASP A 285 10.31 -8.48 31.95
N PRO A 286 10.13 -7.19 31.60
CA PRO A 286 10.96 -6.50 30.61
C PRO A 286 12.45 -6.51 30.98
N GLY A 287 12.78 -6.45 32.28
CA GLY A 287 14.16 -6.45 32.75
C GLY A 287 14.92 -7.72 32.38
N LYS A 288 14.26 -8.86 32.43
CA LYS A 288 14.83 -10.16 32.03
C LYS A 288 15.14 -10.21 30.54
N ILE A 289 14.24 -9.70 29.70
CA ILE A 289 14.42 -9.60 28.24
C ILE A 289 15.60 -8.67 27.92
N LEU A 290 15.66 -7.49 28.53
CA LEU A 290 16.75 -6.54 28.33
C LEU A 290 18.10 -7.09 28.79
N SER A 291 18.15 -7.76 29.94
CA SER A 291 19.38 -8.37 30.46
C SER A 291 19.94 -9.47 29.57
N GLU A 292 19.08 -10.20 28.87
CA GLU A 292 19.51 -11.16 27.86
C GLU A 292 19.97 -10.45 26.58
N ALA A 293 19.21 -9.46 26.11
CA ALA A 293 19.46 -8.75 24.87
C ALA A 293 20.84 -8.05 24.83
N ILE A 294 21.30 -7.50 25.95
CA ILE A 294 22.62 -6.84 26.09
C ILE A 294 23.77 -7.80 25.74
N LYS A 295 23.59 -9.11 25.86
CA LYS A 295 24.62 -10.10 25.49
C LYS A 295 24.86 -10.18 23.98
N TYR A 296 23.91 -9.73 23.18
CA TYR A 296 23.94 -9.78 21.71
C TYR A 296 24.37 -8.45 21.07
N GLY A 297 24.31 -7.34 21.81
CA GLY A 297 24.66 -6.02 21.31
C GLY A 297 24.28 -4.91 22.29
N TYR A 298 24.57 -3.67 21.94
CA TYR A 298 24.09 -2.53 22.71
C TYR A 298 22.68 -2.13 22.25
N LEU A 299 21.84 -1.74 23.23
CA LEU A 299 20.43 -1.54 23.00
C LEU A 299 20.10 -0.07 22.75
N THR A 300 19.20 0.20 21.80
CA THR A 300 18.71 1.54 21.46
C THR A 300 17.19 1.52 21.19
N ASN A 301 16.58 2.68 21.08
CA ASN A 301 15.15 2.87 20.74
C ASN A 301 14.18 2.08 21.64
N PHE A 302 14.33 2.26 22.94
CA PHE A 302 13.50 1.59 23.92
C PHE A 302 12.05 2.10 23.89
N LYS A 303 11.10 1.17 23.87
CA LYS A 303 9.69 1.42 24.12
C LYS A 303 9.18 0.33 25.07
N ILE A 304 8.85 0.69 26.31
CA ILE A 304 8.26 -0.22 27.30
C ILE A 304 6.97 0.42 27.78
N GLU A 305 5.85 -0.24 27.52
CA GLU A 305 4.52 0.25 27.88
C GLU A 305 3.80 -0.75 28.78
N ASN A 306 3.13 -0.24 29.83
CA ASN A 306 2.31 -1.07 30.72
C ASN A 306 0.91 -1.24 30.12
N MET A 307 0.62 -2.43 29.63
CA MET A 307 -0.65 -2.76 28.98
C MET A 307 -1.83 -2.79 29.98
N HIS A 308 -1.59 -3.06 31.28
CA HIS A 308 -2.63 -2.96 32.31
C HIS A 308 -3.11 -1.50 32.50
N GLU A 309 -2.18 -0.54 32.48
CA GLU A 309 -2.55 0.88 32.60
C GLU A 309 -3.29 1.36 31.35
N GLN A 310 -2.87 0.90 30.16
CA GLN A 310 -3.57 1.20 28.91
C GLN A 310 -5.00 0.64 28.90
N PHE A 311 -5.20 -0.57 29.38
CA PHE A 311 -6.52 -1.20 29.51
C PHE A 311 -7.42 -0.45 30.49
N LEU A 312 -6.91 -0.09 31.70
CA LEU A 312 -7.65 0.67 32.71
C LEU A 312 -8.00 2.11 32.25
N ALA A 313 -7.11 2.76 31.50
CA ALA A 313 -7.35 4.06 30.89
C ALA A 313 -8.48 4.01 29.86
N ARG A 314 -8.53 2.94 29.03
CA ARG A 314 -9.60 2.70 28.05
C ARG A 314 -10.96 2.46 28.71
N GLN A 315 -11.03 1.68 29.80
CA GLN A 315 -12.28 1.47 30.57
C GLN A 315 -12.84 2.77 31.17
N LYS A 316 -11.98 3.69 31.59
CA LYS A 316 -12.39 5.00 32.13
C LYS A 316 -12.89 5.95 31.03
N GLN A 317 -12.35 5.88 29.81
CA GLN A 317 -12.78 6.70 28.67
C GLN A 317 -14.06 6.19 28.00
N GLY A 318 -14.32 4.88 27.98
CA GLY A 318 -15.53 4.29 27.39
C GLY A 318 -16.84 4.78 28.01
N LYS A 319 -16.84 5.15 29.30
CA LYS A 319 -18.03 5.68 29.98
C LYS A 319 -18.37 7.15 29.72
N SER A 320 -17.49 7.92 29.08
CA SER A 320 -17.71 9.36 28.80
C SER A 320 -18.01 9.71 27.34
N LEU A 321 -17.95 8.76 26.40
CA LEU A 321 -17.99 8.99 24.95
C LEU A 321 -19.27 8.57 24.22
N GLU A 322 -20.31 8.10 24.92
CA GLU A 322 -21.62 7.82 24.30
C GLU A 322 -22.39 9.07 23.80
N LYS A 323 -21.84 10.27 23.91
CA LYS A 323 -22.55 11.52 23.56
C LYS A 323 -21.95 12.37 22.44
N GLN A 324 -20.85 11.99 21.82
CA GLN A 324 -20.27 12.77 20.69
C GLN A 324 -19.54 11.86 19.69
N ALA A 325 -20.26 11.08 18.92
CA ALA A 325 -19.73 10.40 17.74
C ALA A 325 -20.53 10.81 16.51
N SER A 326 -20.15 11.93 15.92
CA SER A 326 -20.39 12.20 14.50
C SER A 326 -19.31 13.15 14.00
N ALA A 327 -18.56 12.70 13.01
CA ALA A 327 -17.62 13.37 12.11
C ALA A 327 -16.15 12.96 12.22
N GLU A 328 -15.76 12.13 11.26
CA GLU A 328 -14.52 12.12 10.49
C GLU A 328 -13.15 12.13 11.19
N LYS A 329 -12.45 10.98 11.08
CA LYS A 329 -11.07 10.85 10.55
C LYS A 329 -10.63 9.39 10.58
N ALA A 330 -10.25 8.86 9.41
CA ALA A 330 -9.66 7.52 9.28
C ALA A 330 -8.27 7.46 9.95
N PRO A 331 -7.96 6.44 10.76
CA PRO A 331 -6.64 6.24 11.36
C PRO A 331 -5.70 5.47 10.44
N SER A 332 -4.43 5.86 10.42
CA SER A 332 -3.33 5.02 9.93
C SER A 332 -3.23 3.80 10.86
N GLN A 333 -3.45 2.60 10.33
CA GLN A 333 -3.37 1.34 11.06
C GLN A 333 -1.90 0.98 11.32
N ALA A 334 -1.47 0.95 12.59
CA ALA A 334 -0.36 0.11 13.02
C ALA A 334 -0.82 -1.35 12.86
N SER A 335 0.04 -2.23 12.33
CA SER A 335 -0.28 -3.59 11.89
C SER A 335 -1.21 -4.35 12.86
N GLU A 336 -2.39 -4.68 12.36
CA GLU A 336 -3.40 -5.51 13.04
C GLU A 336 -2.92 -6.97 13.17
N PHE A 337 -1.79 -7.31 12.55
CA PHE A 337 -1.27 -8.66 12.36
C PHE A 337 -0.08 -8.95 13.27
N VAL A 338 -0.16 -10.06 13.98
CA VAL A 338 0.88 -10.56 14.88
C VAL A 338 1.66 -11.66 14.17
N TYR A 339 2.99 -11.58 14.18
CA TYR A 339 3.85 -12.61 13.59
C TYR A 339 3.54 -14.00 14.16
N ALA A 340 3.39 -14.99 13.29
CA ALA A 340 3.25 -16.39 13.66
C ALA A 340 4.35 -17.22 12.97
N ALA A 341 5.07 -18.02 13.75
CA ALA A 341 6.04 -18.97 13.20
C ALA A 341 5.35 -19.98 12.30
N VAL A 342 6.05 -20.43 11.26
CA VAL A 342 5.53 -21.44 10.33
C VAL A 342 5.28 -22.74 11.07
N ASP A 343 4.03 -23.23 11.04
CA ASP A 343 3.66 -24.57 11.53
C ASP A 343 4.00 -25.61 10.44
N PRO A 344 4.92 -26.56 10.70
CA PRO A 344 5.30 -27.58 9.72
C PRO A 344 4.15 -28.52 9.31
N SER A 345 3.06 -28.57 10.09
CA SER A 345 1.88 -29.39 9.78
C SER A 345 0.88 -28.67 8.85
N ARG A 346 1.03 -27.36 8.64
CA ARG A 346 0.12 -26.54 7.85
C ARG A 346 0.75 -26.16 6.51
N ASP A 347 0.26 -26.76 5.42
CA ASP A 347 0.83 -26.57 4.09
C ASP A 347 0.44 -25.21 3.49
N TYR A 348 -0.82 -24.77 3.64
CA TYR A 348 -1.37 -23.60 2.96
C TYR A 348 -2.05 -22.62 3.91
N GLY A 349 -1.98 -21.33 3.55
CA GLY A 349 -2.75 -20.26 4.17
C GLY A 349 -3.04 -19.15 3.16
N PHE A 350 -3.92 -18.21 3.54
CA PHE A 350 -4.44 -17.20 2.64
C PHE A 350 -4.42 -15.81 3.26
N VAL A 351 -3.96 -14.83 2.47
CA VAL A 351 -4.07 -13.41 2.75
C VAL A 351 -4.88 -12.76 1.63
N ALA A 352 -5.97 -12.11 1.95
CA ALA A 352 -6.77 -11.35 0.99
C ALA A 352 -6.71 -9.85 1.28
N VAL A 353 -6.84 -9.02 0.25
CA VAL A 353 -7.05 -7.59 0.43
C VAL A 353 -8.50 -7.26 0.10
N ALA A 354 -9.18 -6.58 1.03
CA ALA A 354 -10.56 -6.15 0.84
C ALA A 354 -10.88 -4.92 1.69
N ALA A 355 -11.79 -4.07 1.22
CA ALA A 355 -12.35 -2.94 1.95
C ALA A 355 -13.83 -3.21 2.26
N GLY A 356 -14.23 -2.98 3.51
CA GLY A 356 -15.58 -3.21 4.00
C GLY A 356 -15.71 -4.47 4.86
N GLU A 357 -16.40 -4.34 5.99
CA GLU A 357 -16.53 -5.43 6.98
C GLU A 357 -17.26 -6.66 6.40
N GLY A 358 -18.23 -6.46 5.51
CA GLY A 358 -18.91 -7.57 4.86
C GLY A 358 -17.99 -8.38 3.96
N LEU A 359 -17.12 -7.72 3.18
CA LEU A 359 -16.13 -8.42 2.36
C LEU A 359 -15.05 -9.10 3.22
N LYS A 360 -14.65 -8.48 4.34
CA LYS A 360 -13.75 -9.11 5.31
C LYS A 360 -14.37 -10.42 5.84
N SER A 361 -15.65 -10.39 6.20
CA SER A 361 -16.38 -11.58 6.64
C SER A 361 -16.41 -12.65 5.55
N VAL A 362 -16.72 -12.30 4.31
CA VAL A 362 -16.75 -13.25 3.18
C VAL A 362 -15.40 -13.94 3.00
N PHE A 363 -14.29 -13.21 2.99
CA PHE A 363 -12.97 -13.83 2.87
C PHE A 363 -12.60 -14.69 4.09
N THR A 364 -13.00 -14.27 5.28
CA THR A 364 -12.81 -15.08 6.51
C THR A 364 -13.62 -16.39 6.44
N ASP A 365 -14.87 -16.32 5.99
CA ASP A 365 -15.74 -17.50 5.80
C ASP A 365 -15.21 -18.46 4.71
N LEU A 366 -14.47 -17.92 3.73
CA LEU A 366 -13.72 -18.68 2.73
C LEU A 366 -12.36 -19.18 3.25
N ALA A 367 -12.11 -19.11 4.55
CA ALA A 367 -10.88 -19.54 5.22
C ALA A 367 -9.64 -18.69 4.89
N ALA A 368 -9.79 -17.40 4.57
CA ALA A 368 -8.67 -16.49 4.58
C ALA A 368 -8.21 -16.27 6.03
N ASP A 369 -6.90 -16.46 6.27
CA ASP A 369 -6.29 -16.33 7.59
C ASP A 369 -6.16 -14.88 8.02
N ALA A 370 -5.90 -14.02 7.05
CA ALA A 370 -5.77 -12.59 7.27
C ALA A 370 -6.44 -11.81 6.12
N VAL A 371 -7.12 -10.73 6.46
CA VAL A 371 -7.70 -9.80 5.48
C VAL A 371 -7.13 -8.42 5.75
N VAL A 372 -6.31 -7.94 4.81
CA VAL A 372 -5.73 -6.60 4.85
C VAL A 372 -6.77 -5.59 4.39
N SER A 373 -7.06 -4.60 5.22
CA SER A 373 -8.01 -3.55 4.86
C SER A 373 -7.42 -2.60 3.82
N GLY A 374 -8.13 -2.39 2.71
CA GLY A 374 -7.69 -1.46 1.68
C GLY A 374 -8.18 -1.79 0.27
N GLY A 375 -7.75 -1.00 -0.70
CA GLY A 375 -7.94 -1.31 -2.11
C GLY A 375 -8.77 -0.34 -2.93
N GLN A 376 -9.63 0.49 -2.34
CA GLN A 376 -10.50 1.41 -3.08
C GLN A 376 -10.16 2.88 -2.81
N THR A 377 -9.99 3.24 -1.56
CA THR A 377 -9.69 4.61 -1.13
C THR A 377 -8.27 4.76 -0.59
N MET A 378 -7.67 3.66 -0.15
CA MET A 378 -6.31 3.60 0.37
C MET A 378 -5.70 2.24 0.05
N ASN A 379 -4.57 2.23 -0.66
CA ASN A 379 -3.82 1.00 -0.90
C ASN A 379 -2.99 0.67 0.34
N PRO A 380 -2.99 -0.61 0.79
CA PRO A 380 -2.11 -1.05 1.87
C PRO A 380 -0.64 -0.89 1.45
N SER A 381 0.24 -0.68 2.42
CA SER A 381 1.68 -0.66 2.16
C SER A 381 2.22 -2.07 1.92
N THR A 382 3.40 -2.17 1.35
CA THR A 382 4.15 -3.44 1.28
C THR A 382 4.33 -4.05 2.67
N GLU A 383 4.55 -3.21 3.69
CA GLU A 383 4.70 -3.63 5.08
C GLU A 383 3.39 -4.19 5.67
N ASP A 384 2.23 -3.58 5.39
CA ASP A 384 0.93 -4.07 5.84
C ASP A 384 0.65 -5.49 5.28
N ILE A 385 0.95 -5.70 3.98
CA ILE A 385 0.79 -7.00 3.33
C ILE A 385 1.80 -8.02 3.88
N LEU A 386 3.05 -7.61 4.10
CA LEU A 386 4.09 -8.46 4.67
C LEU A 386 3.72 -8.90 6.08
N ALA A 387 3.25 -7.98 6.93
CA ALA A 387 2.79 -8.30 8.28
C ALA A 387 1.65 -9.32 8.28
N ALA A 388 0.68 -9.16 7.35
CA ALA A 388 -0.40 -10.13 7.18
C ALA A 388 0.14 -11.51 6.74
N ILE A 389 1.06 -11.57 5.78
CA ILE A 389 1.70 -12.82 5.35
C ILE A 389 2.41 -13.49 6.54
N GLN A 390 3.17 -12.73 7.30
CA GLN A 390 3.92 -13.23 8.45
C GLN A 390 3.06 -13.62 9.65
N SER A 391 1.80 -13.20 9.69
CA SER A 391 0.84 -13.63 10.72
C SER A 391 0.23 -15.01 10.43
N VAL A 392 0.37 -15.55 9.22
CA VAL A 392 -0.23 -16.81 8.80
C VAL A 392 0.73 -17.97 9.04
N PRO A 393 0.47 -18.90 9.97
CA PRO A 393 1.40 -19.99 10.31
C PRO A 393 1.37 -21.14 9.27
N ALA A 394 1.63 -20.86 8.00
CA ALA A 394 1.62 -21.83 6.93
C ALA A 394 2.93 -21.84 6.15
N LYS A 395 3.30 -23.00 5.55
CA LYS A 395 4.49 -23.13 4.71
C LYS A 395 4.38 -22.28 3.45
N THR A 396 3.21 -22.30 2.81
CA THR A 396 2.92 -21.51 1.61
C THR A 396 1.71 -20.61 1.86
N VAL A 397 1.86 -19.33 1.61
CA VAL A 397 0.79 -18.33 1.76
C VAL A 397 0.40 -17.80 0.39
N PHE A 398 -0.86 -18.02 0.01
CA PHE A 398 -1.46 -17.39 -1.17
C PHE A 398 -1.92 -15.98 -0.83
N VAL A 399 -1.54 -15.01 -1.66
CA VAL A 399 -1.94 -13.60 -1.49
C VAL A 399 -2.85 -13.20 -2.64
N LEU A 400 -4.03 -12.70 -2.30
CA LEU A 400 -5.05 -12.22 -3.24
C LEU A 400 -5.18 -10.69 -3.12
N PRO A 401 -4.50 -9.92 -3.98
CA PRO A 401 -4.52 -8.45 -3.92
C PRO A 401 -5.88 -7.83 -4.22
N ASN A 402 -6.70 -8.46 -5.05
CA ASN A 402 -8.06 -8.06 -5.42
C ASN A 402 -8.20 -6.63 -5.98
N ASN A 403 -7.06 -6.03 -6.34
CA ASN A 403 -6.96 -4.73 -6.96
C ASN A 403 -5.65 -4.63 -7.76
N LYS A 404 -5.73 -4.18 -9.02
CA LYS A 404 -4.56 -4.02 -9.91
C LYS A 404 -3.45 -3.14 -9.31
N ASN A 405 -3.80 -2.14 -8.48
CA ASN A 405 -2.87 -1.20 -7.88
C ASN A 405 -2.09 -1.79 -6.69
N ILE A 406 -2.53 -2.95 -6.18
CA ILE A 406 -1.93 -3.61 -5.01
C ILE A 406 -1.02 -4.76 -5.42
N ILE A 407 -1.17 -5.31 -6.64
CA ILE A 407 -0.40 -6.47 -7.12
C ILE A 407 1.10 -6.25 -6.92
N MET A 408 1.63 -5.10 -7.35
CA MET A 408 3.06 -4.81 -7.22
C MET A 408 3.53 -4.72 -5.76
N ALA A 409 2.71 -4.18 -4.86
CA ALA A 409 3.04 -4.14 -3.43
C ALA A 409 3.05 -5.56 -2.84
N ALA A 410 2.12 -6.42 -3.23
CA ALA A 410 2.09 -7.83 -2.85
C ALA A 410 3.33 -8.60 -3.37
N GLU A 411 3.73 -8.38 -4.63
CA GLU A 411 4.96 -8.98 -5.22
C GLU A 411 6.24 -8.47 -4.54
N GLN A 412 6.26 -7.26 -3.99
CA GLN A 412 7.38 -6.79 -3.17
C GLN A 412 7.36 -7.43 -1.78
N ALA A 413 6.17 -7.59 -1.16
CA ALA A 413 6.02 -8.28 0.12
C ALA A 413 6.44 -9.76 0.02
N GLU A 414 6.13 -10.44 -1.09
CA GLU A 414 6.60 -11.80 -1.40
C GLU A 414 8.13 -11.92 -1.29
N LYS A 415 8.87 -10.95 -1.85
CA LYS A 415 10.35 -10.96 -1.84
C LYS A 415 10.97 -10.69 -0.47
N LEU A 416 10.19 -10.13 0.45
CA LEU A 416 10.61 -9.78 1.81
C LEU A 416 10.15 -10.82 2.84
N ALA A 417 9.28 -11.75 2.44
CA ALA A 417 8.69 -12.73 3.34
C ALA A 417 9.71 -13.81 3.76
N ASP A 418 9.52 -14.33 4.96
CA ASP A 418 10.33 -15.41 5.56
C ASP A 418 9.79 -16.83 5.26
N ARG A 419 8.75 -16.92 4.44
CA ARG A 419 8.05 -18.16 4.04
C ARG A 419 7.73 -18.14 2.56
N GLN A 420 7.33 -19.29 2.02
CA GLN A 420 6.91 -19.35 0.62
C GLN A 420 5.62 -18.54 0.43
N VAL A 421 5.64 -17.63 -0.52
CA VAL A 421 4.48 -16.81 -0.88
C VAL A 421 4.16 -17.02 -2.35
N VAL A 422 2.89 -17.03 -2.68
CA VAL A 422 2.39 -17.07 -4.06
C VAL A 422 1.37 -15.95 -4.23
N VAL A 423 1.73 -14.93 -4.99
CA VAL A 423 0.79 -13.85 -5.32
C VAL A 423 -0.08 -14.29 -6.49
N LEU A 424 -1.39 -14.38 -6.24
CA LEU A 424 -2.41 -14.59 -7.28
C LEU A 424 -2.83 -13.21 -7.79
N PRO A 425 -2.55 -12.82 -9.04
CA PRO A 425 -2.77 -11.45 -9.53
C PRO A 425 -4.25 -11.13 -9.80
N THR A 426 -5.09 -11.37 -8.79
CA THR A 426 -6.51 -11.02 -8.79
C THR A 426 -6.69 -9.51 -8.84
N ARG A 427 -7.49 -9.02 -9.77
CA ARG A 427 -7.67 -7.59 -10.06
C ARG A 427 -8.93 -7.01 -9.45
N THR A 428 -9.82 -7.87 -8.99
CA THR A 428 -11.12 -7.50 -8.41
C THR A 428 -11.47 -8.47 -7.29
N VAL A 429 -12.29 -8.01 -6.35
CA VAL A 429 -12.80 -8.84 -5.25
C VAL A 429 -13.55 -10.08 -5.76
N PRO A 430 -14.44 -10.00 -6.76
CA PRO A 430 -15.07 -11.19 -7.34
C PRO A 430 -14.05 -12.24 -7.83
N MET A 431 -13.00 -11.82 -8.54
CA MET A 431 -11.93 -12.75 -8.96
C MET A 431 -11.28 -13.47 -7.78
N GLY A 432 -11.03 -12.73 -6.66
CA GLY A 432 -10.46 -13.32 -5.45
C GLY A 432 -11.37 -14.34 -4.78
N ILE A 433 -12.66 -14.04 -4.70
CA ILE A 433 -13.67 -14.97 -4.16
C ILE A 433 -13.69 -16.26 -4.98
N THR A 434 -13.80 -16.15 -6.29
CA THR A 434 -13.84 -17.32 -7.19
C THR A 434 -12.52 -18.09 -7.16
N ALA A 435 -11.37 -17.42 -7.05
CA ALA A 435 -10.08 -18.08 -6.87
C ALA A 435 -10.08 -18.96 -5.61
N MET A 436 -10.50 -18.42 -4.46
CA MET A 436 -10.54 -19.17 -3.20
C MET A 436 -11.48 -20.37 -3.24
N LEU A 437 -12.65 -20.23 -3.89
CA LEU A 437 -13.60 -21.33 -4.06
C LEU A 437 -13.05 -22.50 -4.91
N ASN A 438 -12.00 -22.25 -5.70
CA ASN A 438 -11.37 -23.26 -6.56
C ASN A 438 -10.03 -23.78 -6.01
N PHE A 439 -9.74 -23.52 -4.72
CA PHE A 439 -8.60 -24.10 -4.03
C PHE A 439 -8.86 -25.57 -3.67
N ASP A 440 -7.86 -26.43 -3.92
CA ASP A 440 -7.88 -27.85 -3.56
C ASP A 440 -6.69 -28.18 -2.65
N PRO A 441 -6.90 -28.48 -1.36
CA PRO A 441 -5.82 -28.81 -0.43
C PRO A 441 -5.07 -30.10 -0.77
N SER A 442 -5.58 -30.93 -1.67
CA SER A 442 -4.97 -32.21 -2.04
C SER A 442 -3.89 -32.08 -3.12
N VAL A 443 -3.77 -30.93 -3.78
CA VAL A 443 -2.79 -30.69 -4.84
C VAL A 443 -1.71 -29.69 -4.40
N ASN A 444 -0.58 -29.66 -5.13
CA ASN A 444 0.52 -28.74 -4.80
C ASN A 444 0.19 -27.27 -5.12
N ALA A 445 1.04 -26.35 -4.63
CA ALA A 445 0.85 -24.91 -4.78
C ALA A 445 0.81 -24.46 -6.25
N GLU A 446 1.64 -25.05 -7.13
CA GLU A 446 1.69 -24.71 -8.55
C GLU A 446 0.37 -25.09 -9.27
N THR A 447 -0.14 -26.29 -9.01
CA THR A 447 -1.43 -26.74 -9.56
C THR A 447 -2.58 -25.87 -9.03
N ASN A 448 -2.58 -25.54 -7.73
CA ASN A 448 -3.55 -24.61 -7.15
C ASN A 448 -3.48 -23.24 -7.81
N THR A 449 -2.30 -22.69 -8.02
CA THR A 449 -2.11 -21.39 -8.70
C THR A 449 -2.77 -21.41 -10.08
N ILE A 450 -2.53 -22.45 -10.86
CA ILE A 450 -3.11 -22.61 -12.21
C ILE A 450 -4.64 -22.71 -12.12
N ASN A 451 -5.18 -23.56 -11.26
CA ASN A 451 -6.62 -23.81 -11.15
C ASN A 451 -7.37 -22.57 -10.65
N MET A 452 -6.86 -21.95 -9.59
CA MET A 452 -7.44 -20.74 -8.98
C MET A 452 -7.46 -19.59 -9.97
N MET A 453 -6.37 -19.35 -10.72
CA MET A 453 -6.30 -18.29 -11.71
C MET A 453 -7.14 -18.58 -12.94
N ALA A 454 -7.19 -19.84 -13.40
CA ALA A 454 -8.06 -20.25 -14.51
C ALA A 454 -9.55 -20.05 -14.20
N ALA A 455 -9.95 -20.21 -12.94
CA ALA A 455 -11.31 -19.90 -12.48
C ALA A 455 -11.53 -18.38 -12.38
N ALA A 456 -10.61 -17.65 -11.74
CA ALA A 456 -10.68 -16.20 -11.58
C ALA A 456 -10.75 -15.45 -12.93
N ASP A 457 -10.02 -15.91 -13.95
CA ASP A 457 -10.01 -15.27 -15.28
C ASP A 457 -11.34 -15.43 -16.05
N LYS A 458 -12.21 -16.34 -15.64
CA LYS A 458 -13.56 -16.47 -16.21
C LYS A 458 -14.55 -15.44 -15.66
N VAL A 459 -14.25 -14.86 -14.51
CA VAL A 459 -15.10 -13.90 -13.82
C VAL A 459 -15.15 -12.59 -14.59
N SER A 460 -16.36 -12.17 -14.98
CA SER A 460 -16.60 -10.81 -15.45
C SER A 460 -17.03 -9.93 -14.28
N THR A 461 -16.37 -8.80 -14.09
CA THR A 461 -16.65 -7.88 -12.98
C THR A 461 -17.30 -6.60 -13.48
N GLY A 462 -18.51 -6.30 -12.96
CA GLY A 462 -19.21 -5.04 -13.13
C GLY A 462 -19.04 -4.14 -11.90
N LEU A 463 -18.90 -2.83 -12.13
CA LEU A 463 -18.79 -1.84 -11.06
C LEU A 463 -19.78 -0.71 -11.31
N ILE A 464 -20.51 -0.31 -10.28
CA ILE A 464 -21.39 0.86 -10.28
C ILE A 464 -20.83 1.87 -9.32
N THR A 465 -20.47 3.05 -9.83
CA THR A 465 -19.86 4.14 -9.07
C THR A 465 -20.33 5.50 -9.61
N TYR A 466 -19.75 6.58 -9.14
CA TYR A 466 -20.06 7.95 -9.57
C TYR A 466 -18.83 8.65 -10.14
N ALA A 467 -19.05 9.61 -11.02
CA ALA A 467 -18.01 10.47 -11.55
C ALA A 467 -17.57 11.48 -10.48
N ALA A 468 -16.30 11.43 -10.07
CA ALA A 468 -15.74 12.37 -9.08
C ALA A 468 -15.67 13.81 -9.61
N ARG A 469 -15.59 13.98 -10.94
CA ARG A 469 -15.55 15.28 -11.64
C ARG A 469 -16.15 15.20 -13.03
N ASP A 470 -16.30 16.36 -13.68
CA ASP A 470 -16.64 16.44 -15.10
C ASP A 470 -15.49 15.82 -15.92
N SER A 471 -15.82 14.96 -16.85
CA SER A 471 -14.87 14.28 -17.74
C SER A 471 -15.52 14.01 -19.10
N GLU A 472 -14.72 13.56 -20.08
CA GLU A 472 -15.20 13.10 -21.38
C GLU A 472 -14.66 11.69 -21.65
N TYR A 473 -15.56 10.79 -22.05
CA TYR A 473 -15.22 9.42 -22.41
C TYR A 473 -15.90 9.03 -23.70
N ASP A 474 -15.11 8.60 -24.68
CA ASP A 474 -15.58 8.15 -26.00
C ASP A 474 -16.53 9.18 -26.67
N GLY A 475 -16.15 10.48 -26.60
CA GLY A 475 -16.92 11.60 -27.16
C GLY A 475 -18.20 11.95 -26.37
N LYS A 476 -18.44 11.34 -25.21
CA LYS A 476 -19.58 11.65 -24.33
C LYS A 476 -19.09 12.39 -23.10
N ARG A 477 -19.73 13.51 -22.79
CA ARG A 477 -19.49 14.27 -21.56
C ARG A 477 -20.14 13.54 -20.39
N ILE A 478 -19.35 13.28 -19.34
CA ILE A 478 -19.78 12.72 -18.06
C ILE A 478 -19.69 13.86 -17.03
N ARG A 479 -20.78 14.13 -16.31
CA ARG A 479 -20.83 15.17 -15.29
C ARG A 479 -20.48 14.64 -13.93
N LYS A 480 -19.89 15.48 -13.07
CA LYS A 480 -19.65 15.15 -11.66
C LYS A 480 -20.94 14.65 -10.99
N GLY A 481 -20.86 13.53 -10.29
CA GLY A 481 -21.98 12.86 -9.62
C GLY A 481 -22.83 11.96 -10.53
N GLU A 482 -22.58 11.92 -11.84
CA GLU A 482 -23.27 11.00 -12.74
C GLU A 482 -22.84 9.55 -12.46
N ILE A 483 -23.80 8.63 -12.45
CA ILE A 483 -23.54 7.21 -12.19
C ILE A 483 -22.85 6.58 -13.40
N MET A 484 -21.75 5.91 -13.16
CA MET A 484 -20.99 5.17 -14.17
C MET A 484 -21.13 3.67 -13.95
N ALA A 485 -21.41 2.94 -15.02
CA ALA A 485 -21.35 1.49 -15.07
C ALA A 485 -20.12 1.05 -15.83
N LEU A 486 -19.27 0.27 -15.18
CA LEU A 486 -18.02 -0.24 -15.75
C LEU A 486 -18.09 -1.76 -15.85
N GLU A 487 -17.60 -2.31 -16.96
CA GLU A 487 -17.38 -3.74 -17.15
C GLU A 487 -15.88 -4.00 -17.35
N ASN A 488 -15.30 -4.82 -16.49
CA ASN A 488 -13.86 -5.14 -16.50
C ASN A 488 -12.97 -3.88 -16.59
N GLY A 489 -13.35 -2.82 -15.87
CA GLY A 489 -12.63 -1.56 -15.78
C GLY A 489 -12.88 -0.58 -16.94
N LYS A 490 -13.79 -0.88 -17.89
CA LYS A 490 -14.18 0.03 -18.99
C LYS A 490 -15.56 0.59 -18.76
N ILE A 491 -15.77 1.90 -18.93
CA ILE A 491 -17.08 2.52 -18.85
C ILE A 491 -17.94 2.02 -20.03
N VAL A 492 -19.05 1.39 -19.73
CA VAL A 492 -20.01 0.88 -20.74
C VAL A 492 -21.27 1.74 -20.83
N SER A 493 -21.65 2.41 -19.75
CA SER A 493 -22.78 3.35 -19.75
C SER A 493 -22.71 4.34 -18.59
N THR A 494 -23.44 5.45 -18.73
CA THR A 494 -23.72 6.41 -17.66
C THR A 494 -25.22 6.51 -17.40
N SER A 495 -25.62 6.93 -16.20
CA SER A 495 -27.01 7.04 -15.77
C SER A 495 -27.16 8.07 -14.66
N THR A 496 -28.37 8.53 -14.41
CA THR A 496 -28.75 9.30 -13.22
C THR A 496 -29.42 8.42 -12.16
N ASP A 497 -29.63 7.13 -12.45
CA ASP A 497 -30.35 6.18 -11.61
C ASP A 497 -29.47 4.93 -11.38
N ILE A 498 -29.09 4.71 -10.11
CA ILE A 498 -28.22 3.61 -9.66
C ILE A 498 -28.87 2.25 -9.98
N THR A 499 -30.15 2.08 -9.66
CA THR A 499 -30.90 0.82 -9.88
C THR A 499 -30.90 0.46 -11.37
N LYS A 500 -31.19 1.45 -12.22
CA LYS A 500 -31.21 1.27 -13.67
C LYS A 500 -29.84 0.95 -14.26
N ALA A 501 -28.79 1.60 -13.76
CA ALA A 501 -27.41 1.31 -14.14
C ALA A 501 -27.03 -0.12 -13.77
N THR A 502 -27.36 -0.54 -12.55
CA THR A 502 -26.99 -1.86 -12.01
C THR A 502 -27.64 -3.00 -12.78
N TYR A 503 -28.99 -2.98 -12.96
CA TYR A 503 -29.63 -4.09 -13.68
C TYR A 503 -29.27 -4.14 -15.16
N ARG A 504 -29.02 -2.99 -15.79
CA ARG A 504 -28.58 -2.94 -17.21
C ARG A 504 -27.19 -3.53 -17.36
N LEU A 505 -26.28 -3.19 -16.44
CA LEU A 505 -24.93 -3.73 -16.44
C LEU A 505 -24.97 -5.25 -16.22
N ALA A 506 -25.61 -5.71 -15.14
CA ALA A 506 -25.73 -7.14 -14.83
C ALA A 506 -26.30 -7.95 -16.01
N ARG A 507 -27.41 -7.48 -16.59
CA ARG A 507 -28.02 -8.12 -17.75
C ARG A 507 -27.10 -8.12 -18.98
N GLY A 508 -26.38 -7.02 -19.22
CA GLY A 508 -25.46 -6.88 -20.36
C GLY A 508 -24.26 -7.81 -20.27
N MET A 509 -23.80 -8.08 -19.04
CA MET A 509 -22.66 -8.97 -18.75
C MET A 509 -23.05 -10.47 -18.86
N CYS A 510 -24.33 -10.81 -18.65
CA CYS A 510 -24.79 -12.20 -18.76
C CYS A 510 -24.66 -12.71 -20.19
N LYS A 511 -23.93 -13.80 -20.38
CA LYS A 511 -23.78 -14.56 -21.62
C LYS A 511 -24.66 -15.82 -21.59
N LYS A 512 -24.67 -16.58 -22.68
CA LYS A 512 -25.45 -17.83 -22.77
C LYS A 512 -24.95 -18.92 -21.81
N ASP A 513 -23.68 -18.88 -21.48
CA ASP A 513 -22.96 -19.81 -20.61
C ASP A 513 -22.82 -19.30 -19.16
N SER A 514 -23.32 -18.12 -18.86
CA SER A 514 -23.34 -17.59 -17.48
C SER A 514 -24.31 -18.37 -16.61
N SER A 515 -23.85 -18.74 -15.40
CA SER A 515 -24.61 -19.53 -14.43
C SER A 515 -24.96 -18.75 -13.18
N PHE A 516 -24.08 -17.83 -12.76
CA PHE A 516 -24.21 -17.09 -11.51
C PHE A 516 -24.02 -15.59 -11.69
N VAL A 517 -24.81 -14.81 -10.97
CA VAL A 517 -24.63 -13.37 -10.78
C VAL A 517 -24.62 -13.07 -9.29
N THR A 518 -23.52 -12.56 -8.77
CA THR A 518 -23.45 -12.10 -7.39
C THR A 518 -23.42 -10.58 -7.36
N ILE A 519 -24.34 -9.98 -6.61
CA ILE A 519 -24.42 -8.53 -6.39
C ILE A 519 -23.83 -8.24 -5.01
N ILE A 520 -22.81 -7.38 -4.95
CA ILE A 520 -22.15 -7.01 -3.70
C ILE A 520 -22.45 -5.53 -3.44
N SER A 521 -23.25 -5.22 -2.40
CA SER A 521 -23.63 -3.84 -2.08
C SER A 521 -22.56 -3.13 -1.24
N GLY A 522 -22.33 -1.84 -1.54
CA GLY A 522 -21.40 -0.96 -0.84
C GLY A 522 -21.99 -0.32 0.42
N CYS A 523 -21.16 0.45 1.14
CA CYS A 523 -21.56 1.11 2.40
C CYS A 523 -22.63 2.20 2.20
N ASP A 524 -22.69 2.81 1.01
CA ASP A 524 -23.65 3.87 0.69
C ASP A 524 -25.01 3.34 0.16
N VAL A 525 -25.24 2.03 0.27
CA VAL A 525 -26.48 1.37 -0.17
C VAL A 525 -27.23 0.82 1.05
N SER A 526 -28.52 1.16 1.17
CA SER A 526 -29.37 0.58 2.21
C SER A 526 -29.72 -0.88 1.90
N ASP A 527 -30.03 -1.66 2.93
CA ASP A 527 -30.43 -3.07 2.74
C ASP A 527 -31.69 -3.18 1.88
N GLU A 528 -32.65 -2.27 2.09
CA GLU A 528 -33.90 -2.21 1.30
C GLU A 528 -33.62 -1.96 -0.20
N ASP A 529 -32.70 -1.02 -0.53
CA ASP A 529 -32.33 -0.76 -1.92
C ASP A 529 -31.55 -1.93 -2.53
N ALA A 530 -30.70 -2.59 -1.74
CA ALA A 530 -29.95 -3.77 -2.18
C ALA A 530 -30.87 -4.94 -2.52
N GLU A 531 -31.86 -5.23 -1.66
CA GLU A 531 -32.89 -6.25 -1.92
C GLU A 531 -33.70 -5.93 -3.17
N LYS A 532 -34.18 -4.69 -3.28
CA LYS A 532 -34.95 -4.21 -4.43
C LYS A 532 -34.16 -4.34 -5.74
N VAL A 533 -32.88 -3.95 -5.75
CA VAL A 533 -32.00 -4.09 -6.93
C VAL A 533 -31.81 -5.57 -7.26
N THR A 534 -31.59 -6.41 -6.27
CA THR A 534 -31.39 -7.86 -6.46
C THR A 534 -32.61 -8.51 -7.12
N GLU A 535 -33.82 -8.21 -6.64
CA GLU A 535 -35.06 -8.72 -7.23
C GLU A 535 -35.25 -8.21 -8.68
N ILE A 536 -34.92 -6.95 -8.95
CA ILE A 536 -35.00 -6.42 -10.33
C ILE A 536 -33.99 -7.13 -11.24
N VAL A 537 -32.75 -7.35 -10.77
CA VAL A 537 -31.71 -8.06 -11.55
C VAL A 537 -32.15 -9.49 -11.81
N LYS A 538 -32.67 -10.21 -10.80
CA LYS A 538 -33.21 -11.54 -10.91
C LYS A 538 -34.35 -11.63 -11.95
N ALA A 539 -35.25 -10.65 -11.94
CA ALA A 539 -36.35 -10.58 -12.92
C ALA A 539 -35.89 -10.23 -14.35
N LYS A 540 -34.71 -9.66 -14.54
CA LYS A 540 -34.18 -9.16 -15.82
C LYS A 540 -33.06 -10.02 -16.42
N CYS A 541 -32.40 -10.85 -15.62
CA CYS A 541 -31.45 -11.84 -16.09
C CYS A 541 -32.14 -13.05 -16.71
N PRO A 542 -31.44 -13.86 -17.52
CA PRO A 542 -31.99 -15.12 -18.04
C PRO A 542 -32.41 -16.08 -16.90
N ASN A 543 -33.51 -16.82 -17.08
CA ASN A 543 -34.06 -17.68 -16.03
C ASN A 543 -33.13 -18.82 -15.53
N HIS A 544 -32.08 -19.14 -16.27
CA HIS A 544 -31.09 -20.16 -15.88
C HIS A 544 -29.95 -19.60 -15.03
N VAL A 545 -29.89 -18.27 -14.88
CA VAL A 545 -28.87 -17.60 -14.10
C VAL A 545 -29.35 -17.43 -12.66
N GLU A 546 -28.59 -17.97 -11.71
CA GLU A 546 -28.83 -17.77 -10.28
C GLU A 546 -28.32 -16.40 -9.86
N VAL A 547 -29.12 -15.63 -9.13
CA VAL A 547 -28.76 -14.30 -8.64
C VAL A 547 -28.74 -14.30 -7.13
N SER A 548 -27.58 -13.94 -6.56
CA SER A 548 -27.35 -13.81 -5.12
C SER A 548 -26.95 -12.38 -4.73
N HIS A 549 -27.11 -12.05 -3.46
CA HIS A 549 -26.69 -10.76 -2.89
C HIS A 549 -25.77 -10.97 -1.70
N ILE A 550 -24.74 -10.15 -1.61
CA ILE A 550 -23.79 -10.07 -0.48
C ILE A 550 -23.71 -8.62 -0.03
N ARG A 551 -23.80 -8.37 1.27
CA ARG A 551 -23.50 -7.07 1.84
C ARG A 551 -21.97 -6.93 2.00
N GLY A 552 -21.32 -6.21 1.08
CA GLY A 552 -19.86 -6.03 1.10
C GLY A 552 -19.42 -4.90 2.02
N GLY A 553 -20.18 -3.80 2.05
CA GLY A 553 -19.83 -2.61 2.82
C GLY A 553 -18.61 -1.85 2.29
N GLN A 554 -18.20 -2.11 1.04
CA GLN A 554 -17.08 -1.44 0.40
C GLN A 554 -17.41 0.04 0.09
N PRO A 555 -16.40 0.95 0.20
CA PRO A 555 -16.56 2.34 -0.20
C PRO A 555 -16.48 2.51 -1.72
N VAL A 556 -16.86 3.68 -2.24
CA VAL A 556 -16.72 4.13 -3.65
C VAL A 556 -17.69 3.45 -4.62
N TYR A 557 -17.88 2.15 -4.50
CA TYR A 557 -18.78 1.40 -5.36
C TYR A 557 -20.12 1.15 -4.69
N TYR A 558 -21.19 1.65 -5.27
CA TYR A 558 -22.55 1.30 -4.84
C TYR A 558 -22.80 -0.20 -4.97
N TYR A 559 -22.38 -0.77 -6.10
CA TYR A 559 -22.45 -2.20 -6.34
C TYR A 559 -21.21 -2.70 -7.07
N MET A 560 -20.74 -3.87 -6.67
CA MET A 560 -19.88 -4.73 -7.48
C MET A 560 -20.72 -5.94 -7.94
N ILE A 561 -20.51 -6.37 -9.17
CA ILE A 561 -21.26 -7.47 -9.79
C ILE A 561 -20.27 -8.49 -10.30
N SER A 562 -20.40 -9.74 -9.84
CA SER A 562 -19.71 -10.90 -10.42
C SER A 562 -20.66 -11.59 -11.39
N VAL A 563 -20.16 -11.96 -12.56
CA VAL A 563 -20.87 -12.83 -13.51
C VAL A 563 -19.94 -13.97 -13.89
N GLU A 564 -20.44 -15.20 -13.67
CA GLU A 564 -19.71 -16.46 -13.87
C GLU A 564 -20.49 -17.43 -14.76
#